data_94cb4eb8b38381d925f6ec236ef67621
#
_entry.id   94cb4eb8b38381d925f6ec236ef67621
#
_cell.length_a   1.000
_cell.length_b   1.000
_cell.length_c   1.000
_cell.angle_alpha   90.00
_cell.angle_beta   90.00
_cell.angle_gamma   90.00
#
_symmetry.space_group_name_H-M   'P 1'
#
loop_
_entity.id
_entity.type
_entity.pdbx_description
1 polymer ?
#
loop_
_entity_poly.entity_id
_entity_poly.type
_entity_poly.pdbx_seq_one_letter_code
_entity_poly.pdbx_strand_id
1 'polypeptide(L)'
;MKKAIVIYSLMIAVLALSLISSCTKGFIPEDITTTPPTGGSITYETHISIVMSTNCTSCHGGGNPQGNLLLETYSQVRNSAENGTLIQRINDVANPMPPTGLMPASTRALLDEWVQNGYLEN
;
A
#
# COMPACT_ATOMS: atom_id res chain seq x y z
N MET A 1 66.71 -0.02 -5.16
CA MET A 1 65.79 -0.27 -4.04
C MET A 1 64.63 0.75 -3.97
N LYS A 2 64.86 2.07 -4.03
CA LYS A 2 63.80 3.09 -3.95
C LYS A 2 62.71 2.98 -5.06
N LYS A 3 63.08 2.64 -6.30
CA LYS A 3 62.11 2.50 -7.41
C LYS A 3 61.15 1.30 -7.25
N ALA A 4 61.63 0.20 -6.67
CA ALA A 4 60.81 -0.98 -6.42
C ALA A 4 59.74 -0.71 -5.34
N ILE A 5 60.07 0.05 -4.31
CA ILE A 5 59.15 0.42 -3.22
C ILE A 5 58.02 1.31 -3.75
N VAL A 6 58.30 2.24 -4.64
CA VAL A 6 57.32 3.13 -5.25
C VAL A 6 56.34 2.35 -6.13
N ILE A 7 56.83 1.38 -6.91
CA ILE A 7 55.99 0.53 -7.78
C ILE A 7 55.05 -0.36 -6.91
N TYR A 8 55.59 -0.92 -5.84
CA TYR A 8 54.77 -1.75 -4.90
C TYR A 8 53.70 -0.94 -4.18
N SER A 9 54.03 0.30 -3.77
CA SER A 9 53.04 1.20 -3.15
C SER A 9 51.93 1.60 -4.13
N LEU A 10 52.27 1.85 -5.40
CA LEU A 10 51.28 2.16 -6.43
C LEU A 10 50.36 0.97 -6.74
N MET A 11 50.91 -0.25 -6.79
CA MET A 11 50.12 -1.48 -7.00
C MET A 11 49.14 -1.73 -5.88
N ILE A 12 49.52 -1.52 -4.62
CA ILE A 12 48.66 -1.68 -3.46
C ILE A 12 47.53 -0.64 -3.45
N ALA A 13 47.85 0.62 -3.83
CA ALA A 13 46.85 1.68 -3.92
C ALA A 13 45.78 1.40 -5.00
N VAL A 14 46.17 0.86 -6.16
CA VAL A 14 45.24 0.48 -7.23
C VAL A 14 44.40 -0.74 -6.84
N LEU A 15 45.00 -1.70 -6.12
CA LEU A 15 44.25 -2.86 -5.64
C LEU A 15 43.22 -2.51 -4.55
N ALA A 16 43.53 -1.53 -3.70
CA ALA A 16 42.61 -1.04 -2.66
C ALA A 16 41.45 -0.25 -3.25
N LEU A 17 41.62 0.42 -4.37
CA LEU A 17 40.56 1.19 -5.01
C LEU A 17 39.53 0.33 -5.75
N SER A 18 39.87 -0.90 -6.11
CA SER A 18 38.99 -1.82 -6.82
C SER A 18 37.99 -2.58 -5.90
N LEU A 19 38.12 -2.44 -4.57
CA LEU A 19 37.25 -3.13 -3.61
C LEU A 19 36.04 -2.32 -3.15
N ILE A 20 35.85 -1.09 -3.60
CA ILE A 20 34.73 -0.22 -3.19
C ILE A 20 33.59 -0.18 -4.21
N SER A 21 33.60 -1.01 -5.24
CA SER A 21 32.47 -1.13 -6.18
C SER A 21 31.55 -2.29 -5.82
N SER A 22 31.26 -2.49 -4.53
CA SER A 22 30.13 -3.30 -4.13
C SER A 22 28.90 -2.39 -3.95
N CYS A 23 28.29 -1.97 -5.06
CA CYS A 23 26.89 -1.66 -5.07
C CYS A 23 26.14 -2.97 -4.79
N THR A 24 25.93 -3.30 -3.52
CA THR A 24 24.81 -4.12 -3.13
C THR A 24 23.56 -3.36 -3.60
N LYS A 25 23.01 -3.75 -4.74
CA LYS A 25 21.57 -3.63 -4.95
C LYS A 25 20.98 -4.37 -3.77
N GLY A 26 20.61 -3.63 -2.71
CA GLY A 26 19.73 -4.14 -1.70
C GLY A 26 18.54 -4.68 -2.47
N PHE A 27 18.34 -5.97 -2.42
CA PHE A 27 17.05 -6.57 -2.68
C PHE A 27 16.16 -5.99 -1.57
N ILE A 28 15.58 -4.83 -1.86
CA ILE A 28 14.34 -4.43 -1.22
C ILE A 28 13.41 -5.54 -1.67
N PRO A 29 12.88 -6.42 -0.77
CA PRO A 29 11.72 -7.18 -1.17
C PRO A 29 10.80 -6.10 -1.71
N GLU A 30 10.42 -6.20 -2.97
CA GLU A 30 9.34 -5.40 -3.50
C GLU A 30 8.23 -5.60 -2.48
N ASP A 31 8.15 -4.68 -1.54
CA ASP A 31 6.91 -4.36 -0.91
C ASP A 31 5.95 -4.33 -2.07
N ILE A 32 4.94 -5.18 -1.99
CA ILE A 32 3.92 -5.25 -3.00
C ILE A 32 3.45 -3.82 -3.17
N THR A 33 4.15 -3.08 -4.02
CA THR A 33 3.64 -1.89 -4.61
C THR A 33 2.49 -2.43 -5.45
N THR A 34 1.33 -2.56 -4.81
CA THR A 34 0.08 -2.59 -5.52
C THR A 34 -0.01 -1.26 -6.24
N THR A 35 0.80 -1.16 -7.31
CA THR A 35 0.48 -0.27 -8.40
C THR A 35 -0.96 -0.63 -8.73
N PRO A 36 -1.91 0.30 -8.65
CA PRO A 36 -3.26 0.04 -9.14
C PRO A 36 -3.11 -0.63 -10.49
N PRO A 37 -3.81 -1.71 -10.81
CA PRO A 37 -3.60 -2.44 -12.03
C PRO A 37 -3.73 -1.45 -13.19
N THR A 38 -2.61 -1.18 -13.84
CA THR A 38 -2.53 -0.29 -15.00
C THR A 38 -3.28 -0.99 -16.13
N GLY A 39 -4.58 -0.68 -16.25
CA GLY A 39 -5.40 -1.16 -17.37
C GLY A 39 -6.75 -1.79 -17.07
N GLY A 40 -7.14 -1.99 -15.81
CA GLY A 40 -8.49 -2.47 -15.45
C GLY A 40 -9.21 -1.51 -14.53
N SER A 41 -10.51 -1.36 -14.66
CA SER A 41 -11.32 -0.57 -13.72
C SER A 41 -11.29 -1.21 -12.33
N ILE A 42 -11.19 -0.38 -11.29
CA ILE A 42 -11.34 -0.85 -9.91
C ILE A 42 -12.79 -1.25 -9.68
N THR A 43 -13.01 -2.50 -9.29
CA THR A 43 -14.34 -3.05 -9.04
C THR A 43 -14.46 -3.53 -7.60
N TYR A 44 -15.69 -3.69 -7.13
CA TYR A 44 -15.95 -4.20 -5.79
C TYR A 44 -15.45 -5.64 -5.64
N GLU A 45 -15.82 -6.54 -6.54
CA GLU A 45 -15.52 -7.97 -6.40
C GLU A 45 -14.02 -8.25 -6.38
N THR A 46 -13.26 -7.60 -7.23
CA THR A 46 -11.82 -7.90 -7.37
C THR A 46 -10.92 -7.10 -6.45
N HIS A 47 -11.36 -5.92 -5.97
CA HIS A 47 -10.50 -5.00 -5.23
C HIS A 47 -11.10 -4.61 -3.87
N ILE A 48 -12.31 -4.04 -3.87
CA ILE A 48 -12.86 -3.41 -2.68
C ILE A 48 -13.32 -4.45 -1.63
N SER A 49 -13.86 -5.59 -2.06
CA SER A 49 -14.23 -6.69 -1.15
C SER A 49 -13.06 -7.17 -0.29
N ILE A 50 -11.86 -7.22 -0.86
CA ILE A 50 -10.63 -7.59 -0.16
C ILE A 50 -10.26 -6.52 0.89
N VAL A 51 -10.37 -5.25 0.53
CA VAL A 51 -10.13 -4.14 1.47
C VAL A 51 -11.11 -4.20 2.63
N MET A 52 -12.41 -4.42 2.35
CA MET A 52 -13.46 -4.52 3.37
C MET A 52 -13.22 -5.70 4.31
N SER A 53 -12.98 -6.89 3.78
CA SER A 53 -12.77 -8.09 4.58
C SER A 53 -11.53 -8.00 5.48
N THR A 54 -10.49 -7.33 5.01
CA THR A 54 -9.22 -7.21 5.74
C THR A 54 -9.27 -6.12 6.82
N ASN A 55 -9.97 -5.01 6.57
CA ASN A 55 -9.85 -3.82 7.40
C ASN A 55 -11.15 -3.40 8.12
N CYS A 56 -12.33 -3.85 7.68
CA CYS A 56 -13.61 -3.28 8.11
C CYS A 56 -14.54 -4.29 8.76
N THR A 57 -14.72 -5.47 8.15
CA THR A 57 -15.77 -6.43 8.55
C THR A 57 -15.56 -7.05 9.93
N SER A 58 -14.35 -7.03 10.48
CA SER A 58 -14.09 -7.48 11.85
C SER A 58 -14.89 -6.67 12.90
N CYS A 59 -15.18 -5.41 12.60
CA CYS A 59 -15.99 -4.52 13.44
C CYS A 59 -17.35 -4.18 12.82
N HIS A 60 -17.43 -4.14 11.49
CA HIS A 60 -18.61 -3.75 10.74
C HIS A 60 -19.25 -4.93 9.98
N GLY A 61 -19.17 -6.13 10.58
CA GLY A 61 -19.79 -7.34 10.09
C GLY A 61 -20.55 -8.10 11.16
N GLY A 62 -21.27 -9.17 10.76
CA GLY A 62 -22.01 -10.03 11.66
C GLY A 62 -23.30 -9.43 12.23
N GLY A 63 -23.84 -10.11 13.24
CA GLY A 63 -25.16 -9.76 13.80
C GLY A 63 -25.20 -8.55 14.72
N ASN A 64 -24.04 -7.98 15.10
CA ASN A 64 -23.96 -6.81 15.99
C ASN A 64 -22.82 -5.87 15.57
N PRO A 65 -22.95 -5.24 14.41
CA PRO A 65 -21.90 -4.40 13.88
C PRO A 65 -21.74 -3.10 14.69
N GLN A 66 -20.49 -2.63 14.85
CA GLN A 66 -20.21 -1.38 15.52
C GLN A 66 -20.90 -0.20 14.81
N GLY A 67 -21.55 0.67 15.60
CA GLY A 67 -22.30 1.81 15.06
C GLY A 67 -23.51 1.44 14.20
N ASN A 68 -24.01 0.20 14.30
CA ASN A 68 -25.09 -0.35 13.45
C ASN A 68 -24.78 -0.25 11.94
N LEU A 69 -23.49 -0.23 11.57
CA LEU A 69 -23.05 -0.13 10.19
C LEU A 69 -22.50 -1.48 9.71
N LEU A 70 -23.15 -2.07 8.72
CA LEU A 70 -22.70 -3.28 8.02
C LEU A 70 -21.91 -2.89 6.76
N LEU A 71 -20.77 -3.58 6.53
CA LEU A 71 -19.89 -3.39 5.37
C LEU A 71 -19.49 -4.75 4.77
N GLU A 72 -20.43 -5.69 4.67
CA GLU A 72 -20.16 -7.07 4.20
C GLU A 72 -20.49 -7.27 2.71
N THR A 73 -21.45 -6.52 2.19
CA THR A 73 -21.92 -6.67 0.82
C THR A 73 -21.66 -5.43 -0.02
N TYR A 74 -21.62 -5.62 -1.35
CA TYR A 74 -21.50 -4.51 -2.30
C TYR A 74 -22.49 -3.39 -2.00
N SER A 75 -23.78 -3.71 -1.85
CA SER A 75 -24.82 -2.71 -1.62
C SER A 75 -24.62 -1.90 -0.33
N GLN A 76 -24.17 -2.56 0.75
CA GLN A 76 -23.87 -1.89 2.03
C GLN A 76 -22.69 -0.96 1.91
N VAL A 77 -21.60 -1.43 1.30
CA VAL A 77 -20.36 -0.65 1.12
C VAL A 77 -20.62 0.53 0.19
N ARG A 78 -21.28 0.29 -0.95
CA ARG A 78 -21.68 1.34 -1.89
C ARG A 78 -22.52 2.41 -1.20
N ASN A 79 -23.58 2.01 -0.49
CA ASN A 79 -24.43 2.98 0.22
C ASN A 79 -23.64 3.80 1.24
N SER A 80 -22.73 3.17 1.98
CA SER A 80 -21.89 3.88 2.95
C SER A 80 -20.88 4.82 2.32
N ALA A 81 -20.39 4.49 1.13
CA ALA A 81 -19.46 5.36 0.37
C ALA A 81 -20.19 6.52 -0.31
N GLU A 82 -21.39 6.26 -0.87
CA GLU A 82 -22.16 7.23 -1.66
C GLU A 82 -22.96 8.19 -0.77
N ASN A 83 -23.63 7.69 0.25
CA ASN A 83 -24.57 8.43 1.08
C ASN A 83 -24.12 8.58 2.54
N GLY A 84 -23.10 7.88 2.96
CA GLY A 84 -22.58 7.89 4.32
C GLY A 84 -21.24 8.63 4.45
N THR A 85 -20.45 8.18 5.43
CA THR A 85 -19.16 8.81 5.77
C THR A 85 -17.97 7.91 5.52
N LEU A 86 -18.11 6.79 4.80
CA LEU A 86 -17.03 5.80 4.62
C LEU A 86 -15.76 6.48 4.08
N ILE A 87 -15.87 7.19 2.97
CA ILE A 87 -14.72 7.82 2.30
C ILE A 87 -14.11 8.93 3.18
N GLN A 88 -14.93 9.70 3.86
CA GLN A 88 -14.47 10.70 4.81
C GLN A 88 -13.69 10.05 5.95
N ARG A 89 -14.21 9.00 6.55
CA ARG A 89 -13.62 8.34 7.72
C ARG A 89 -12.30 7.64 7.44
N ILE A 90 -12.15 7.02 6.29
CA ILE A 90 -10.87 6.39 5.91
C ILE A 90 -9.75 7.39 5.64
N ASN A 91 -10.09 8.65 5.37
CA ASN A 91 -9.16 9.74 5.09
C ASN A 91 -9.02 10.76 6.26
N ASP A 92 -9.79 10.60 7.34
CA ASP A 92 -9.77 11.50 8.48
C ASP A 92 -8.58 11.20 9.39
N VAL A 93 -7.63 12.13 9.47
CA VAL A 93 -6.43 12.00 10.31
C VAL A 93 -6.77 12.09 11.80
N ALA A 94 -7.81 12.86 12.16
CA ALA A 94 -8.18 13.08 13.56
C ALA A 94 -9.01 11.92 14.13
N ASN A 95 -9.86 11.31 13.29
CA ASN A 95 -10.75 10.23 13.69
C ASN A 95 -10.78 9.15 12.59
N PRO A 96 -9.68 8.44 12.35
CA PRO A 96 -9.59 7.49 11.25
C PRO A 96 -10.48 6.26 11.44
N MET A 97 -10.78 5.60 10.35
CA MET A 97 -11.25 4.21 10.30
C MET A 97 -10.31 3.41 9.38
N PRO A 98 -9.78 2.28 9.87
CA PRO A 98 -9.88 1.69 11.23
C PRO A 98 -9.35 2.60 12.34
N PRO A 99 -9.83 2.46 13.61
CA PRO A 99 -9.42 3.32 14.72
C PRO A 99 -7.95 3.12 15.15
N THR A 100 -7.28 2.11 14.62
CA THR A 100 -5.86 1.85 14.82
C THR A 100 -4.95 2.80 14.04
N GLY A 101 -5.51 3.59 13.13
CA GLY A 101 -4.79 4.55 12.29
C GLY A 101 -5.23 4.48 10.82
N LEU A 102 -4.72 5.41 10.04
CA LEU A 102 -5.00 5.42 8.59
C LEU A 102 -4.46 4.16 7.91
N MET A 103 -5.24 3.56 7.04
CA MET A 103 -4.77 2.55 6.11
C MET A 103 -3.66 3.12 5.20
N PRO A 104 -2.82 2.27 4.59
CA PRO A 104 -1.85 2.70 3.58
C PRO A 104 -2.50 3.59 2.51
N ALA A 105 -1.78 4.59 2.03
CA ALA A 105 -2.31 5.54 1.04
C ALA A 105 -2.76 4.83 -0.25
N SER A 106 -2.04 3.79 -0.68
CA SER A 106 -2.42 2.94 -1.82
C SER A 106 -3.77 2.25 -1.63
N THR A 107 -4.04 1.72 -0.42
CA THR A 107 -5.32 1.07 -0.10
C THR A 107 -6.48 2.07 -0.11
N ARG A 108 -6.26 3.28 0.41
CA ARG A 108 -7.28 4.34 0.38
C ARG A 108 -7.55 4.83 -1.04
N ALA A 109 -6.50 4.92 -1.85
CA ALA A 109 -6.61 5.31 -3.26
C ALA A 109 -7.46 4.34 -4.08
N LEU A 110 -7.47 3.03 -3.78
CA LEU A 110 -8.38 2.07 -4.42
C LEU A 110 -9.86 2.43 -4.18
N LEU A 111 -10.20 2.83 -2.96
CA LEU A 111 -11.57 3.25 -2.64
C LEU A 111 -11.93 4.56 -3.33
N ASP A 112 -11.01 5.53 -3.35
CA ASP A 112 -11.22 6.81 -4.03
C ASP A 112 -11.40 6.62 -5.54
N GLU A 113 -10.61 5.74 -6.16
CA GLU A 113 -10.74 5.40 -7.59
C GLU A 113 -12.03 4.64 -7.89
N TRP A 114 -12.43 3.71 -7.02
CA TRP A 114 -13.72 3.01 -7.14
C TRP A 114 -14.90 3.97 -7.14
N VAL A 115 -14.89 4.98 -6.27
CA VAL A 115 -15.89 6.06 -6.25
C VAL A 115 -15.89 6.83 -7.56
N GLN A 116 -14.70 7.24 -8.06
CA GLN A 116 -14.57 7.98 -9.32
C GLN A 116 -15.06 7.18 -10.52
N ASN A 117 -14.90 5.86 -10.49
CA ASN A 117 -15.39 4.94 -11.52
C ASN A 117 -16.88 4.60 -11.40
N GLY A 118 -17.62 5.23 -10.49
CA GLY A 118 -19.06 5.07 -10.34
C GLY A 118 -19.48 3.80 -9.60
N TYR A 119 -18.65 3.33 -8.66
CA TYR A 119 -18.95 2.20 -7.80
C TYR A 119 -19.16 0.88 -8.54
N LEU A 120 -18.31 0.54 -9.48
CA LEU A 120 -18.44 -0.68 -10.28
C LEU A 120 -18.45 -1.92 -9.38
N GLU A 121 -19.40 -2.86 -9.62
CA GLU A 121 -19.51 -4.10 -8.86
C GLU A 121 -18.53 -5.15 -9.38
N ASN A 122 -18.48 -5.38 -10.72
CA ASN A 122 -17.69 -6.38 -11.44
C ASN A 122 -17.13 -5.83 -12.75
#